data_353cb8cb4304e8b465fa5dbb20bd0669
#
_entry.id   353cb8cb4304e8b465fa5dbb20bd0669
#
_cell.length_a   1.000
_cell.length_b   1.000
_cell.length_c   1.000
_cell.angle_alpha   90.00
_cell.angle_beta   90.00
_cell.angle_gamma   90.00
#
_symmetry.space_group_name_H-M   'P 1'
#
loop_
_entity.id
_entity.type
_entity.pdbx_description
1 polymer ?
#
loop_
_entity_poly.entity_id
_entity_poly.type
_entity_poly.pdbx_seq_one_letter_code
_entity_poly.pdbx_strand_id
1 'polypeptide(L)'
;MAVVLTKAQRRANKLIARHRMSLLRGGSRSGKTFLLCRAVATRAIRAPGTNHCIFRLRRNAIKGTVWKTLKDVMAKCFPGVPYKESISDLTITLPNGSVIMAAGLDDADRVDKILGMEFSTVYFNECTQIPWASVETALSRLAEKSELKLRAYFDCNPTTKLHWTYHLFVKKLKPGTREPWAEPAELAEMQINPDDNREHISDDYFKVLEGMSAAKRKRFRDGEWAEDTEGALWTLEGLDRHRIAMGRVPDLVRIVVAVDPSGTAGKGEGAGDDVGIVVAGLGVDGRYHVLADHSCNLSPAGWGRRAVDAYREWGADRIVAETNFGGAMVKHVIKSVDASVPFKEVKASRGKIARAEPISALYEEGKVSHVGILPDLEDQMCAMTPSGFIGEGSPDRADALVWAITELSGKTRREPGVRRL
;
A
#
# COMPACT_ATOMS: atom_id res chain seq x y z
N MET A 1 12.70 29.44 -23.05
CA MET A 1 11.34 29.96 -22.74
C MET A 1 11.00 29.56 -21.30
N ALA A 2 10.40 30.47 -20.54
CA ALA A 2 9.96 30.16 -19.19
C ALA A 2 8.81 29.13 -19.24
N VAL A 3 8.83 28.14 -18.35
CA VAL A 3 7.76 27.13 -18.24
C VAL A 3 6.47 27.81 -17.78
N VAL A 4 5.43 27.71 -18.59
CA VAL A 4 4.09 28.22 -18.27
C VAL A 4 3.29 27.08 -17.64
N LEU A 5 2.85 27.25 -16.40
CA LEU A 5 1.97 26.30 -15.71
C LEU A 5 0.56 26.37 -16.31
N THR A 6 -0.10 25.22 -16.45
CA THR A 6 -1.52 25.15 -16.83
C THR A 6 -2.42 25.81 -15.78
N LYS A 7 -3.67 26.09 -16.11
CA LYS A 7 -4.65 26.66 -15.17
C LYS A 7 -4.82 25.77 -13.93
N ALA A 8 -4.90 24.45 -14.12
CA ALA A 8 -5.02 23.49 -13.03
C ALA A 8 -3.74 23.47 -12.16
N GLN A 9 -2.55 23.47 -12.76
CA GLN A 9 -1.29 23.52 -12.04
C GLN A 9 -1.14 24.83 -11.22
N ARG A 10 -1.60 25.97 -11.73
CA ARG A 10 -1.60 27.22 -10.95
C ARG A 10 -2.52 27.15 -9.74
N ARG A 11 -3.71 26.54 -9.88
CA ARG A 11 -4.63 26.31 -8.75
C ARG A 11 -4.00 25.36 -7.71
N ALA A 12 -3.44 24.23 -8.16
CA ALA A 12 -2.76 23.28 -7.28
C ALA A 12 -1.55 23.90 -6.57
N ASN A 13 -0.76 24.74 -7.25
CA ASN A 13 0.36 25.44 -6.63
C ASN A 13 -0.09 26.36 -5.47
N LYS A 14 -1.24 27.03 -5.60
CA LYS A 14 -1.83 27.83 -4.52
C LYS A 14 -2.30 26.96 -3.36
N LEU A 15 -2.87 25.78 -3.65
CA LEU A 15 -3.36 24.84 -2.64
C LEU A 15 -2.20 24.27 -1.81
N ILE A 16 -1.15 23.74 -2.45
CA ILE A 16 0.00 23.14 -1.76
C ILE A 16 0.84 24.18 -0.97
N ALA A 17 0.75 25.46 -1.34
CA ALA A 17 1.38 26.55 -0.59
C ALA A 17 0.65 26.91 0.72
N ARG A 18 -0.61 26.53 0.88
CA ARG A 18 -1.45 26.89 2.02
C ARG A 18 -1.55 25.79 3.08
N HIS A 19 -1.59 24.52 2.65
CA HIS A 19 -1.87 23.37 3.53
C HIS A 19 -0.57 22.62 3.88
N ARG A 20 -0.51 22.07 5.08
CA ARG A 20 0.64 21.29 5.55
C ARG A 20 0.80 19.98 4.77
N MET A 21 -0.31 19.29 4.51
CA MET A 21 -0.33 18.04 3.76
C MET A 21 -1.27 18.17 2.56
N SER A 22 -0.79 17.90 1.37
CA SER A 22 -1.57 18.10 0.14
C SER A 22 -1.43 16.93 -0.81
N LEU A 23 -2.57 16.35 -1.21
CA LEU A 23 -2.67 15.30 -2.21
C LEU A 23 -3.09 15.89 -3.57
N LEU A 24 -2.30 15.65 -4.59
CA LEU A 24 -2.69 15.83 -5.99
C LEU A 24 -3.04 14.47 -6.57
N ARG A 25 -4.32 14.20 -6.75
CA ARG A 25 -4.80 12.96 -7.38
C ARG A 25 -5.28 13.19 -8.80
N GLY A 26 -5.39 12.15 -9.59
CA GLY A 26 -5.95 12.26 -10.94
C GLY A 26 -5.31 11.31 -11.94
N GLY A 27 -5.72 11.41 -13.18
CA GLY A 27 -5.24 10.55 -14.25
C GLY A 27 -3.74 10.68 -14.54
N SER A 28 -3.21 9.72 -15.28
CA SER A 28 -1.80 9.69 -15.69
C SER A 28 -1.46 10.85 -16.62
N ARG A 29 -0.18 11.30 -16.61
CA ARG A 29 0.33 12.41 -17.44
C ARG A 29 -0.33 13.79 -17.21
N SER A 30 -1.06 13.97 -16.13
CA SER A 30 -1.71 15.25 -15.80
C SER A 30 -0.75 16.36 -15.30
N GLY A 31 0.56 16.06 -15.17
CA GLY A 31 1.57 17.02 -14.73
C GLY A 31 1.71 17.19 -13.22
N LYS A 32 1.08 16.32 -12.40
CA LYS A 32 1.18 16.32 -10.92
C LYS A 32 2.62 16.23 -10.45
N THR A 33 3.34 15.18 -10.87
CA THR A 33 4.73 14.92 -10.48
C THR A 33 5.66 16.09 -10.85
N PHE A 34 5.48 16.65 -12.05
CA PHE A 34 6.25 17.83 -12.48
C PHE A 34 6.02 19.02 -11.54
N LEU A 35 4.77 19.31 -11.19
CA LEU A 35 4.41 20.41 -10.29
C LEU A 35 4.99 20.21 -8.89
N LEU A 36 4.91 18.99 -8.33
CA LEU A 36 5.42 18.71 -6.99
C LEU A 36 6.96 18.70 -6.94
N CYS A 37 7.65 18.17 -7.95
CA CYS A 37 9.10 18.33 -8.08
C CYS A 37 9.51 19.80 -8.15
N ARG A 38 8.75 20.61 -8.92
CA ARG A 38 8.99 22.07 -8.99
C ARG A 38 8.76 22.75 -7.63
N ALA A 39 7.76 22.33 -6.87
CA ALA A 39 7.50 22.87 -5.53
C ALA A 39 8.66 22.55 -4.57
N VAL A 40 9.16 21.30 -4.57
CA VAL A 40 10.33 20.88 -3.78
C VAL A 40 11.55 21.70 -4.17
N ALA A 41 11.88 21.79 -5.47
CA ALA A 41 13.02 22.57 -5.96
C ALA A 41 12.91 24.05 -5.60
N THR A 42 11.71 24.66 -5.75
CA THR A 42 11.48 26.06 -5.38
C THR A 42 11.78 26.31 -3.90
N ARG A 43 11.39 25.37 -3.02
CA ARG A 43 11.61 25.51 -1.57
C ARG A 43 13.09 25.38 -1.22
N ALA A 44 13.79 24.40 -1.81
CA ALA A 44 15.22 24.21 -1.62
C ALA A 44 16.04 25.42 -2.09
N ILE A 45 15.66 26.05 -3.21
CA ILE A 45 16.33 27.24 -3.72
C ILE A 45 16.10 28.45 -2.81
N ARG A 46 14.89 28.58 -2.22
CA ARG A 46 14.51 29.76 -1.42
C ARG A 46 15.13 29.79 -0.02
N ALA A 47 15.26 28.64 0.61
CA ALA A 47 15.70 28.55 2.00
C ALA A 47 17.05 27.84 2.09
N PRO A 48 18.13 28.53 2.43
CA PRO A 48 19.46 27.94 2.51
C PRO A 48 19.57 26.86 3.58
N GLY A 49 20.39 25.82 3.29
CA GLY A 49 20.73 24.78 4.25
C GLY A 49 19.60 23.81 4.59
N THR A 50 18.52 23.78 3.80
CA THR A 50 17.34 22.93 4.09
C THR A 50 17.38 21.58 3.38
N ASN A 51 16.81 20.57 4.02
CA ASN A 51 16.73 19.22 3.50
C ASN A 51 15.31 18.90 2.99
N HIS A 52 15.25 18.25 1.84
CA HIS A 52 14.00 17.84 1.19
C HIS A 52 14.12 16.41 0.72
N CYS A 53 13.08 15.59 0.92
CA CYS A 53 13.09 14.21 0.48
C CYS A 53 11.91 13.88 -0.44
N ILE A 54 12.19 13.15 -1.50
CA ILE A 54 11.19 12.56 -2.40
C ILE A 54 11.17 11.06 -2.15
N PHE A 55 10.06 10.56 -1.63
CA PHE A 55 9.87 9.15 -1.34
C PHE A 55 9.12 8.43 -2.45
N ARG A 56 9.53 7.20 -2.72
CA ARG A 56 8.81 6.25 -3.55
C ARG A 56 8.88 4.88 -2.89
N LEU A 57 7.94 3.97 -3.17
CA LEU A 57 8.03 2.62 -2.60
C LEU A 57 9.34 1.96 -3.01
N ARG A 58 9.58 1.76 -4.30
CA ARG A 58 10.75 1.03 -4.82
C ARG A 58 11.87 1.97 -5.25
N ARG A 59 13.07 1.79 -4.66
CA ARG A 59 14.25 2.60 -5.00
C ARG A 59 14.66 2.45 -6.47
N ASN A 60 14.62 1.26 -7.03
CA ASN A 60 15.02 1.01 -8.42
C ASN A 60 14.16 1.78 -9.43
N ALA A 61 12.91 2.08 -9.11
CA ALA A 61 12.01 2.84 -9.96
C ALA A 61 12.27 4.37 -9.94
N ILE A 62 13.02 4.88 -8.96
CA ILE A 62 13.22 6.33 -8.77
C ILE A 62 13.95 6.95 -9.96
N LYS A 63 15.07 6.35 -10.39
CA LYS A 63 15.96 6.91 -11.43
C LYS A 63 15.24 7.17 -12.75
N GLY A 64 14.42 6.22 -13.20
CA GLY A 64 13.69 6.29 -14.46
C GLY A 64 12.43 7.15 -14.44
N THR A 65 11.98 7.57 -13.25
CA THR A 65 10.69 8.25 -13.06
C THR A 65 10.85 9.63 -12.41
N VAL A 66 10.60 9.73 -11.10
CA VAL A 66 10.57 11.02 -10.39
C VAL A 66 11.90 11.75 -10.40
N TRP A 67 13.03 11.02 -10.37
CA TRP A 67 14.36 11.64 -10.44
C TRP A 67 14.61 12.30 -11.79
N LYS A 68 14.26 11.62 -12.88
CA LYS A 68 14.30 12.21 -14.24
C LYS A 68 13.43 13.47 -14.30
N THR A 69 12.20 13.41 -13.75
CA THR A 69 11.30 14.56 -13.73
C THR A 69 11.89 15.71 -12.91
N LEU A 70 12.55 15.44 -11.77
CA LEU A 70 13.21 16.49 -10.98
C LEU A 70 14.33 17.17 -11.78
N LYS A 71 15.16 16.42 -12.51
CA LYS A 71 16.19 16.99 -13.36
C LYS A 71 15.62 17.82 -14.50
N ASP A 72 14.56 17.33 -15.15
CA ASP A 72 13.83 18.09 -16.16
C ASP A 72 13.27 19.42 -15.61
N VAL A 73 12.78 19.40 -14.37
CA VAL A 73 12.32 20.60 -13.65
C VAL A 73 13.48 21.55 -13.40
N MET A 74 14.61 21.07 -12.89
CA MET A 74 15.79 21.91 -12.66
C MET A 74 16.26 22.58 -13.97
N ALA A 75 16.37 21.81 -15.03
CA ALA A 75 16.81 22.32 -16.34
C ALA A 75 15.82 23.32 -16.95
N LYS A 76 14.51 23.07 -16.85
CA LYS A 76 13.49 23.90 -17.53
C LYS A 76 13.01 25.09 -16.71
N CYS A 77 12.88 24.92 -15.37
CA CYS A 77 12.31 25.95 -14.50
C CYS A 77 13.39 26.80 -13.80
N PHE A 78 14.60 26.26 -13.65
CA PHE A 78 15.69 26.89 -12.89
C PHE A 78 17.05 26.80 -13.62
N PRO A 79 17.12 27.13 -14.92
CA PRO A 79 18.33 26.92 -15.75
C PRO A 79 19.57 27.69 -15.23
N GLY A 80 19.36 28.76 -14.46
CA GLY A 80 20.44 29.54 -13.86
C GLY A 80 20.90 29.07 -12.49
N VAL A 81 20.33 27.98 -11.95
CA VAL A 81 20.69 27.46 -10.63
C VAL A 81 21.63 26.26 -10.83
N PRO A 82 22.94 26.42 -10.56
CA PRO A 82 23.86 25.26 -10.61
C PRO A 82 23.58 24.32 -9.45
N TYR A 83 23.95 23.04 -9.63
CA TYR A 83 23.85 22.04 -8.56
C TYR A 83 24.88 20.92 -8.75
N LYS A 84 25.19 20.22 -7.67
CA LYS A 84 25.98 18.98 -7.71
C LYS A 84 25.03 17.79 -7.59
N GLU A 85 25.15 16.79 -8.46
CA GLU A 85 24.36 15.55 -8.46
C GLU A 85 25.23 14.38 -7.99
N SER A 86 24.72 13.59 -7.04
CA SER A 86 25.19 12.22 -6.76
C SER A 86 24.14 11.22 -7.25
N ILE A 87 24.49 10.46 -8.29
CA ILE A 87 23.57 9.44 -8.86
C ILE A 87 23.52 8.19 -7.96
N SER A 88 24.58 7.86 -7.22
CA SER A 88 24.63 6.75 -6.28
C SER A 88 23.70 6.99 -5.10
N ASP A 89 23.73 8.20 -4.55
CA ASP A 89 22.97 8.58 -3.36
C ASP A 89 21.60 9.18 -3.71
N LEU A 90 21.36 9.49 -4.98
CA LEU A 90 20.17 10.19 -5.48
C LEU A 90 19.99 11.54 -4.74
N THR A 91 21.04 12.36 -4.75
CA THR A 91 21.04 13.69 -4.13
C THR A 91 21.39 14.79 -5.12
N ILE A 92 20.73 15.93 -4.98
CA ILE A 92 21.06 17.20 -5.60
C ILE A 92 21.43 18.17 -4.48
N THR A 93 22.65 18.70 -4.50
CA THR A 93 23.10 19.72 -3.56
C THR A 93 23.19 21.07 -4.26
N LEU A 94 22.49 22.07 -3.72
CA LEU A 94 22.44 23.44 -4.23
C LEU A 94 23.57 24.29 -3.63
N PRO A 95 23.99 25.39 -4.30
CA PRO A 95 25.05 26.29 -3.79
C PRO A 95 24.71 26.94 -2.45
N ASN A 96 23.42 27.07 -2.12
CA ASN A 96 22.97 27.60 -0.83
C ASN A 96 23.03 26.56 0.31
N GLY A 97 23.60 25.37 0.06
CA GLY A 97 23.71 24.30 1.04
C GLY A 97 22.49 23.41 1.18
N SER A 98 21.38 23.71 0.49
CA SER A 98 20.19 22.87 0.54
C SER A 98 20.36 21.57 -0.24
N VAL A 99 19.72 20.50 0.24
CA VAL A 99 19.80 19.16 -0.36
C VAL A 99 18.41 18.65 -0.72
N ILE A 100 18.27 18.16 -1.95
CA ILE A 100 17.11 17.39 -2.38
C ILE A 100 17.56 15.95 -2.58
N MET A 101 17.01 15.02 -1.84
CA MET A 101 17.30 13.60 -1.96
C MET A 101 16.08 12.81 -2.43
N ALA A 102 16.31 11.62 -2.99
CA ALA A 102 15.24 10.69 -3.27
C ALA A 102 15.55 9.32 -2.64
N ALA A 103 14.55 8.72 -1.97
CA ALA A 103 14.70 7.51 -1.20
C ALA A 103 13.58 6.50 -1.47
N GLY A 104 13.92 5.20 -1.47
CA GLY A 104 12.96 4.10 -1.47
C GLY A 104 12.53 3.77 -0.05
N LEU A 105 11.29 3.29 0.09
CA LEU A 105 10.72 2.82 1.36
C LEU A 105 10.56 1.28 1.37
N ASP A 106 11.23 0.58 0.45
CA ASP A 106 11.23 -0.88 0.29
C ASP A 106 12.37 -1.60 1.02
N ASP A 107 13.26 -0.87 1.70
CA ASP A 107 14.47 -1.38 2.33
C ASP A 107 14.59 -0.84 3.76
N ALA A 108 14.51 -1.73 4.76
CA ALA A 108 14.55 -1.38 6.17
C ALA A 108 15.84 -0.65 6.59
N ASP A 109 17.02 -1.12 6.11
CA ASP A 109 18.31 -0.51 6.45
C ASP A 109 18.45 0.93 5.94
N ARG A 110 17.69 1.29 4.91
CA ARG A 110 17.66 2.63 4.33
C ARG A 110 16.62 3.52 4.98
N VAL A 111 15.50 2.94 5.41
CA VAL A 111 14.53 3.63 6.26
C VAL A 111 15.23 4.09 7.53
N ASP A 112 16.09 3.27 8.14
CA ASP A 112 16.87 3.65 9.33
C ASP A 112 17.81 4.84 9.07
N LYS A 113 18.45 4.94 7.89
CA LYS A 113 19.25 6.12 7.52
C LYS A 113 18.41 7.39 7.38
N ILE A 114 17.19 7.25 6.86
CA ILE A 114 16.24 8.37 6.76
C ILE A 114 15.77 8.80 8.14
N LEU A 115 15.65 7.86 9.08
CA LEU A 115 15.27 8.14 10.47
C LEU A 115 16.30 9.00 11.22
N GLY A 116 17.55 9.03 10.78
CA GLY A 116 18.60 9.94 11.29
C GLY A 116 18.57 11.36 10.72
N MET A 117 17.65 11.68 9.79
CA MET A 117 17.58 12.97 9.11
C MET A 117 16.28 13.70 9.43
N GLU A 118 16.31 15.04 9.34
CA GLU A 118 15.12 15.87 9.41
C GLU A 118 14.92 16.61 8.09
N PHE A 119 13.67 16.85 7.72
CA PHE A 119 13.30 17.48 6.45
C PHE A 119 12.33 18.64 6.66
N SER A 120 12.52 19.71 5.87
CA SER A 120 11.55 20.81 5.72
C SER A 120 10.41 20.45 4.76
N THR A 121 10.66 19.51 3.83
CA THR A 121 9.67 19.08 2.85
C THR A 121 9.84 17.59 2.56
N VAL A 122 8.74 16.85 2.57
CA VAL A 122 8.68 15.48 2.06
C VAL A 122 7.69 15.40 0.92
N TYR A 123 7.97 14.55 -0.08
CA TYR A 123 7.08 14.30 -1.19
C TYR A 123 6.97 12.81 -1.45
N PHE A 124 5.76 12.25 -1.36
CA PHE A 124 5.45 10.85 -1.59
C PHE A 124 4.91 10.68 -3.02
N ASN A 125 5.78 10.22 -3.92
CA ASN A 125 5.43 9.99 -5.32
C ASN A 125 4.76 8.63 -5.51
N GLU A 126 3.62 8.61 -6.22
CA GLU A 126 2.76 7.44 -6.37
C GLU A 126 2.40 6.80 -5.02
N CYS A 127 1.91 7.64 -4.12
CA CYS A 127 1.71 7.29 -2.72
C CYS A 127 0.72 6.14 -2.48
N THR A 128 -0.13 5.79 -3.45
CA THR A 128 -1.00 4.61 -3.38
C THR A 128 -0.23 3.28 -3.42
N GLN A 129 1.05 3.28 -3.76
CA GLN A 129 1.91 2.10 -3.65
C GLN A 129 2.58 1.98 -2.27
N ILE A 130 2.55 3.04 -1.45
CA ILE A 130 3.28 3.12 -0.19
C ILE A 130 2.36 2.78 0.98
N PRO A 131 2.68 1.76 1.80
CA PRO A 131 1.91 1.44 3.00
C PRO A 131 1.86 2.64 3.97
N TRP A 132 0.72 2.82 4.64
CA TRP A 132 0.57 3.93 5.58
C TRP A 132 1.64 3.94 6.68
N ALA A 133 2.01 2.79 7.24
CA ALA A 133 3.05 2.68 8.26
C ALA A 133 4.38 3.31 7.81
N SER A 134 4.78 3.08 6.55
CA SER A 134 5.99 3.69 5.98
C SER A 134 5.85 5.20 5.80
N VAL A 135 4.66 5.67 5.41
CA VAL A 135 4.34 7.10 5.31
C VAL A 135 4.39 7.76 6.68
N GLU A 136 3.77 7.17 7.70
CA GLU A 136 3.75 7.67 9.07
C GLU A 136 5.16 7.78 9.64
N THR A 137 5.99 6.77 9.42
CA THR A 137 7.41 6.78 9.79
C THR A 137 8.17 7.92 9.10
N ALA A 138 8.02 8.09 7.79
CA ALA A 138 8.67 9.17 7.06
C ALA A 138 8.15 10.57 7.45
N LEU A 139 6.86 10.70 7.78
CA LEU A 139 6.28 11.95 8.28
C LEU A 139 6.85 12.37 9.64
N SER A 140 7.31 11.42 10.47
CA SER A 140 7.98 11.76 11.74
C SER A 140 9.30 12.51 11.53
N ARG A 141 9.87 12.45 10.32
CA ARG A 141 11.10 13.20 9.93
C ARG A 141 10.82 14.58 9.35
N LEU A 142 9.55 14.96 9.20
CA LEU A 142 9.16 16.31 8.82
C LEU A 142 9.23 17.24 10.03
N ALA A 143 10.47 17.52 10.48
CA ALA A 143 10.76 18.16 11.76
C ALA A 143 11.88 19.23 11.69
N GLU A 144 12.47 19.45 10.51
CA GLU A 144 13.61 20.37 10.37
C GLU A 144 13.24 21.80 10.75
N LYS A 145 14.02 22.39 11.66
CA LYS A 145 13.87 23.78 12.05
C LYS A 145 14.49 24.70 11.00
N SER A 146 13.67 25.40 10.24
CA SER A 146 14.08 26.31 9.18
C SER A 146 13.10 27.48 9.02
N GLU A 147 13.36 28.39 8.08
CA GLU A 147 12.41 29.46 7.70
C GLU A 147 11.14 28.90 7.02
N LEU A 148 11.19 27.65 6.57
CA LEU A 148 10.10 27.05 5.84
C LEU A 148 9.07 26.47 6.80
N LYS A 149 7.79 26.66 6.51
CA LYS A 149 6.73 25.85 7.11
C LYS A 149 6.87 24.42 6.61
N LEU A 150 6.79 23.43 7.49
CA LEU A 150 6.86 22.02 7.15
C LEU A 150 5.76 21.63 6.16
N ARG A 151 6.10 20.87 5.12
CA ARG A 151 5.16 20.48 4.04
C ARG A 151 5.34 19.02 3.65
N ALA A 152 4.22 18.31 3.54
CA ALA A 152 4.16 16.98 2.93
C ALA A 152 3.29 17.00 1.67
N TYR A 153 3.88 16.59 0.56
CA TYR A 153 3.21 16.49 -0.73
C TYR A 153 2.98 15.04 -1.11
N PHE A 154 1.88 14.79 -1.78
CA PHE A 154 1.48 13.46 -2.21
C PHE A 154 0.95 13.53 -3.64
N ASP A 155 1.27 12.55 -4.47
CA ASP A 155 0.54 12.35 -5.72
C ASP A 155 0.16 10.89 -5.92
N CYS A 156 -0.95 10.68 -6.62
CA CYS A 156 -1.38 9.34 -7.03
C CYS A 156 -2.32 9.36 -8.22
N ASN A 157 -2.44 8.20 -8.85
CA ASN A 157 -3.65 7.83 -9.57
C ASN A 157 -4.55 7.12 -8.55
N PRO A 158 -5.81 7.57 -8.37
CA PRO A 158 -6.69 7.00 -7.36
C PRO A 158 -6.87 5.49 -7.51
N THR A 159 -6.98 4.80 -6.40
CA THR A 159 -7.35 3.40 -6.30
C THR A 159 -8.80 3.28 -5.84
N THR A 160 -9.07 2.50 -4.79
CA THR A 160 -10.40 2.38 -4.21
C THR A 160 -10.64 3.40 -3.10
N LYS A 161 -11.90 3.60 -2.72
CA LYS A 161 -12.29 4.40 -1.56
C LYS A 161 -11.81 3.78 -0.23
N LEU A 162 -11.33 2.54 -0.25
CA LEU A 162 -10.76 1.79 0.89
C LEU A 162 -9.36 2.25 1.24
N HIS A 163 -8.63 2.78 0.27
CA HIS A 163 -7.22 3.10 0.42
C HIS A 163 -6.99 4.24 1.42
N TRP A 164 -5.91 4.17 2.20
CA TRP A 164 -5.56 5.16 3.23
C TRP A 164 -5.54 6.60 2.71
N THR A 165 -5.20 6.83 1.45
CA THR A 165 -5.21 8.17 0.84
C THR A 165 -6.61 8.77 0.77
N TYR A 166 -7.64 7.96 0.49
CA TYR A 166 -9.03 8.41 0.51
C TYR A 166 -9.49 8.72 1.93
N HIS A 167 -9.19 7.83 2.89
CA HIS A 167 -9.54 8.06 4.29
C HIS A 167 -8.90 9.34 4.82
N LEU A 168 -7.59 9.53 4.59
CA LEU A 168 -6.88 10.70 5.09
C LEU A 168 -7.33 11.99 4.41
N PHE A 169 -7.28 12.05 3.08
CA PHE A 169 -7.44 13.31 2.36
C PHE A 169 -8.89 13.67 2.03
N VAL A 170 -9.78 12.69 1.85
CA VAL A 170 -11.18 12.93 1.53
C VAL A 170 -12.06 12.86 2.79
N LYS A 171 -11.93 11.78 3.56
CA LYS A 171 -12.73 11.57 4.79
C LYS A 171 -12.18 12.30 6.00
N LYS A 172 -10.92 12.78 5.96
CA LYS A 172 -10.22 13.41 7.09
C LYS A 172 -10.12 12.50 8.32
N LEU A 173 -9.88 11.21 8.07
CA LEU A 173 -9.74 10.18 9.09
C LEU A 173 -8.29 9.71 9.15
N LYS A 174 -7.80 9.38 10.34
CA LYS A 174 -6.49 8.77 10.54
C LYS A 174 -6.50 7.35 9.97
N PRO A 175 -5.62 7.03 9.00
CA PRO A 175 -5.52 5.67 8.50
C PRO A 175 -5.15 4.70 9.63
N GLY A 176 -5.70 3.50 9.60
CA GLY A 176 -5.47 2.48 10.62
C GLY A 176 -6.47 2.51 11.76
N THR A 177 -6.80 3.66 12.32
CA THR A 177 -7.76 3.78 13.45
C THR A 177 -9.11 4.32 13.04
N ARG A 178 -9.19 5.03 11.90
CA ARG A 178 -10.38 5.78 11.43
C ARG A 178 -10.90 6.83 12.41
N GLU A 179 -10.10 7.24 13.37
CA GLU A 179 -10.39 8.41 14.18
C GLU A 179 -10.30 9.68 13.34
N PRO A 180 -11.07 10.75 13.68
CA PRO A 180 -10.92 12.03 13.01
C PRO A 180 -9.48 12.51 13.06
N TRP A 181 -8.97 13.05 11.95
CA TRP A 181 -7.67 13.71 11.93
C TRP A 181 -7.69 14.94 12.84
N ALA A 182 -6.67 15.10 13.69
CA ALA A 182 -6.66 16.16 14.71
C ALA A 182 -6.78 17.57 14.13
N GLU A 183 -6.11 17.82 12.98
CA GLU A 183 -6.09 19.13 12.32
C GLU A 183 -6.60 19.00 10.86
N PRO A 184 -7.92 18.80 10.62
CA PRO A 184 -8.46 18.55 9.28
C PRO A 184 -8.18 19.69 8.27
N ALA A 185 -8.02 20.93 8.77
CA ALA A 185 -7.71 22.10 7.95
C ALA A 185 -6.29 22.06 7.36
N GLU A 186 -5.39 21.26 7.93
CA GLU A 186 -4.04 21.06 7.37
C GLU A 186 -4.02 20.16 6.13
N LEU A 187 -5.09 19.43 5.91
CA LEU A 187 -5.23 18.45 4.82
C LEU A 187 -6.00 19.05 3.65
N ALA A 188 -5.40 18.97 2.47
CA ALA A 188 -6.09 19.33 1.23
C ALA A 188 -5.89 18.29 0.14
N GLU A 189 -6.87 18.17 -0.76
CA GLU A 189 -6.75 17.38 -1.96
C GLU A 189 -7.22 18.16 -3.18
N MET A 190 -6.67 17.85 -4.33
CA MET A 190 -7.11 18.40 -5.60
C MET A 190 -6.92 17.38 -6.72
N GLN A 191 -7.93 17.29 -7.57
CA GLN A 191 -7.89 16.49 -8.78
C GLN A 191 -7.26 17.28 -9.94
N ILE A 192 -6.35 16.62 -10.68
CA ILE A 192 -5.74 17.13 -11.91
C ILE A 192 -5.68 15.99 -12.91
N ASN A 193 -6.36 16.14 -14.04
CA ASN A 193 -6.50 15.11 -15.06
C ASN A 193 -5.68 15.38 -16.33
N PRO A 194 -5.48 14.40 -17.22
CA PRO A 194 -4.82 14.61 -18.51
C PRO A 194 -5.41 15.76 -19.32
N ASP A 195 -6.72 15.93 -19.30
CA ASP A 195 -7.40 17.03 -20.02
C ASP A 195 -6.96 18.42 -19.51
N ASP A 196 -6.57 18.55 -18.24
CA ASP A 196 -5.98 19.78 -17.68
C ASP A 196 -4.56 20.08 -18.17
N ASN A 197 -3.92 19.10 -18.82
CA ASN A 197 -2.54 19.16 -19.33
C ASN A 197 -2.45 18.86 -20.83
N ARG A 198 -3.55 19.00 -21.55
CA ARG A 198 -3.70 18.58 -22.95
C ARG A 198 -2.64 19.16 -23.89
N GLU A 199 -2.20 20.39 -23.63
CA GLU A 199 -1.15 21.07 -24.42
C GLU A 199 0.21 20.34 -24.40
N HIS A 200 0.43 19.42 -23.45
CA HIS A 200 1.68 18.68 -23.25
C HIS A 200 1.55 17.18 -23.49
N ILE A 201 0.41 16.74 -24.03
CA ILE A 201 0.09 15.33 -24.25
C ILE A 201 -0.32 15.13 -25.70
N SER A 202 0.18 14.06 -26.34
CA SER A 202 -0.20 13.74 -27.72
C SER A 202 -1.66 13.27 -27.82
N ASP A 203 -2.32 13.58 -28.92
CA ASP A 203 -3.69 13.11 -29.17
C ASP A 203 -3.79 11.58 -29.21
N ASP A 204 -2.75 10.89 -29.65
CA ASP A 204 -2.71 9.43 -29.66
C ASP A 204 -2.78 8.83 -28.26
N TYR A 205 -2.23 9.51 -27.24
CA TYR A 205 -2.41 9.08 -25.86
C TYR A 205 -3.88 9.14 -25.40
N PHE A 206 -4.62 10.16 -25.83
CA PHE A 206 -6.06 10.24 -25.52
C PHE A 206 -6.84 9.13 -26.22
N LYS A 207 -6.49 8.74 -27.46
CA LYS A 207 -7.08 7.56 -28.12
C LYS A 207 -6.83 6.27 -27.33
N VAL A 208 -5.61 6.11 -26.78
CA VAL A 208 -5.30 4.96 -25.90
C VAL A 208 -6.19 4.97 -24.66
N LEU A 209 -6.37 6.14 -24.00
CA LEU A 209 -7.26 6.24 -22.84
C LEU A 209 -8.71 5.93 -23.19
N GLU A 210 -9.19 6.35 -24.36
CA GLU A 210 -10.55 6.07 -24.85
C GLU A 210 -10.77 4.58 -25.13
N GLY A 211 -9.74 3.87 -25.59
CA GLY A 211 -9.77 2.42 -25.83
C GLY A 211 -9.74 1.56 -24.55
N MET A 212 -9.50 2.14 -23.37
CA MET A 212 -9.48 1.42 -22.12
C MET A 212 -10.89 1.01 -21.65
N SER A 213 -10.98 -0.03 -20.78
CA SER A 213 -12.22 -0.37 -20.09
C SER A 213 -12.75 0.81 -19.27
N ALA A 214 -14.06 0.85 -18.98
CA ALA A 214 -14.70 1.94 -18.22
C ALA A 214 -14.01 2.16 -16.86
N ALA A 215 -13.68 1.09 -16.14
CA ALA A 215 -12.98 1.17 -14.86
C ALA A 215 -11.57 1.80 -14.99
N LYS A 216 -10.80 1.37 -16.00
CA LYS A 216 -9.47 1.95 -16.27
C LYS A 216 -9.56 3.40 -16.70
N ARG A 217 -10.56 3.79 -17.49
CA ARG A 217 -10.77 5.22 -17.87
C ARG A 217 -11.06 6.08 -16.64
N LYS A 218 -11.99 5.65 -15.77
CA LYS A 218 -12.28 6.35 -14.51
C LYS A 218 -11.01 6.61 -13.71
N ARG A 219 -10.14 5.62 -13.58
CA ARG A 219 -8.88 5.74 -12.83
C ARG A 219 -7.81 6.57 -13.54
N PHE A 220 -7.49 6.25 -14.80
CA PHE A 220 -6.31 6.79 -15.49
C PHE A 220 -6.60 8.06 -16.31
N ARG A 221 -7.86 8.33 -16.68
CA ARG A 221 -8.28 9.56 -17.34
C ARG A 221 -8.99 10.50 -16.37
N ASP A 222 -10.07 10.02 -15.74
CA ASP A 222 -10.96 10.87 -14.97
C ASP A 222 -10.46 11.08 -13.54
N GLY A 223 -9.50 10.27 -13.07
CA GLY A 223 -8.90 10.40 -11.74
C GLY A 223 -9.92 10.24 -10.63
N GLU A 224 -10.91 9.38 -10.83
CA GLU A 224 -11.95 9.06 -9.87
C GLU A 224 -11.51 7.90 -8.99
N TRP A 225 -11.98 7.93 -7.72
CA TRP A 225 -11.86 6.80 -6.83
C TRP A 225 -12.80 5.68 -7.30
N ALA A 226 -12.29 4.46 -7.36
CA ALA A 226 -13.13 3.31 -7.63
C ALA A 226 -14.14 3.14 -6.47
N GLU A 227 -15.38 2.87 -6.83
CA GLU A 227 -16.41 2.50 -5.86
C GLU A 227 -16.25 1.03 -5.44
N ASP A 228 -16.97 0.62 -4.39
CA ASP A 228 -17.06 -0.77 -4.02
C ASP A 228 -17.59 -1.58 -5.22
N THR A 229 -17.09 -2.78 -5.36
CA THR A 229 -17.49 -3.68 -6.44
C THR A 229 -18.93 -4.10 -6.27
N GLU A 230 -19.79 -3.77 -7.22
CA GLU A 230 -21.17 -4.23 -7.21
C GLU A 230 -21.20 -5.77 -7.23
N GLY A 231 -21.93 -6.35 -6.26
CA GLY A 231 -22.03 -7.80 -6.10
C GLY A 231 -20.78 -8.48 -5.53
N ALA A 232 -19.85 -7.74 -4.93
CA ALA A 232 -18.71 -8.34 -4.24
C ALA A 232 -19.18 -9.24 -3.08
N LEU A 233 -18.44 -10.34 -2.84
CA LEU A 233 -18.69 -11.25 -1.71
C LEU A 233 -18.45 -10.55 -0.36
N TRP A 234 -17.58 -9.54 -0.31
CA TRP A 234 -17.33 -8.71 0.86
C TRP A 234 -17.39 -7.24 0.50
N THR A 235 -17.93 -6.44 1.40
CA THR A 235 -17.91 -4.99 1.30
C THR A 235 -17.12 -4.41 2.47
N LEU A 236 -16.51 -3.25 2.27
CA LEU A 236 -15.78 -2.61 3.36
C LEU A 236 -16.70 -2.30 4.55
N GLU A 237 -17.91 -1.82 4.27
CA GLU A 237 -18.90 -1.56 5.32
C GLU A 237 -19.20 -2.83 6.16
N GLY A 238 -19.32 -3.99 5.49
CA GLY A 238 -19.49 -5.27 6.16
C GLY A 238 -18.30 -5.65 7.04
N LEU A 239 -17.07 -5.46 6.53
CA LEU A 239 -15.83 -5.72 7.29
C LEU A 239 -15.72 -4.78 8.51
N ASP A 240 -15.99 -3.50 8.32
CA ASP A 240 -15.90 -2.49 9.38
C ASP A 240 -16.93 -2.67 10.49
N ARG A 241 -18.12 -3.14 10.15
CA ARG A 241 -19.20 -3.37 11.12
C ARG A 241 -18.78 -4.28 12.27
N HIS A 242 -17.91 -5.24 11.98
CA HIS A 242 -17.45 -6.24 12.95
C HIS A 242 -15.95 -6.13 13.27
N ARG A 243 -15.31 -5.03 12.89
CA ARG A 243 -13.89 -4.76 13.19
C ARG A 243 -13.71 -4.51 14.68
N ILE A 244 -12.61 -5.03 15.23
CA ILE A 244 -12.23 -4.81 16.62
C ILE A 244 -10.78 -4.31 16.74
N ALA A 245 -10.49 -3.61 17.82
CA ALA A 245 -9.11 -3.26 18.16
C ALA A 245 -8.38 -4.45 18.79
N MET A 246 -7.04 -4.49 18.71
CA MET A 246 -6.21 -5.57 19.28
C MET A 246 -6.54 -5.82 20.76
N GLY A 247 -6.67 -4.78 21.58
CA GLY A 247 -7.01 -4.91 22.99
C GLY A 247 -8.43 -5.40 23.32
N ARG A 248 -9.24 -5.68 22.28
CA ARG A 248 -10.59 -6.25 22.42
C ARG A 248 -10.70 -7.68 21.87
N VAL A 249 -9.60 -8.27 21.46
CA VAL A 249 -9.56 -9.68 21.05
C VAL A 249 -9.80 -10.55 22.28
N PRO A 250 -10.79 -11.45 22.26
CA PRO A 250 -10.99 -12.38 23.39
C PRO A 250 -9.85 -13.39 23.45
N ASP A 251 -9.79 -14.13 24.56
CA ASP A 251 -8.89 -15.28 24.65
C ASP A 251 -9.12 -16.24 23.47
N LEU A 252 -8.04 -16.71 22.87
CA LEU A 252 -8.09 -17.56 21.70
C LEU A 252 -7.87 -19.05 22.06
N VAL A 253 -8.72 -19.89 21.55
CA VAL A 253 -8.63 -21.35 21.77
C VAL A 253 -7.80 -22.04 20.68
N ARG A 254 -7.69 -21.42 19.51
CA ARG A 254 -6.92 -21.94 18.37
C ARG A 254 -6.44 -20.82 17.48
N ILE A 255 -5.19 -20.90 17.02
CA ILE A 255 -4.60 -19.95 16.07
C ILE A 255 -3.96 -20.73 14.93
N VAL A 256 -4.15 -20.30 13.69
CA VAL A 256 -3.53 -20.88 12.51
C VAL A 256 -2.89 -19.81 11.64
N VAL A 257 -1.80 -20.20 10.98
CA VAL A 257 -1.21 -19.45 9.87
C VAL A 257 -1.56 -20.16 8.58
N ALA A 258 -2.24 -19.51 7.67
CA ALA A 258 -2.56 -20.07 6.36
C ALA A 258 -1.67 -19.46 5.29
N VAL A 259 -1.20 -20.30 4.37
CA VAL A 259 -0.31 -19.89 3.26
C VAL A 259 -0.95 -20.33 1.94
N ASP A 260 -1.14 -19.36 1.05
CA ASP A 260 -1.46 -19.60 -0.36
C ASP A 260 -0.24 -19.22 -1.23
N PRO A 261 0.56 -20.22 -1.65
CA PRO A 261 1.71 -19.95 -2.48
C PRO A 261 1.24 -19.63 -3.90
N SER A 262 1.66 -18.51 -4.45
CA SER A 262 1.40 -18.15 -5.85
C SER A 262 1.88 -19.26 -6.81
N GLY A 263 1.06 -19.62 -7.79
CA GLY A 263 1.34 -20.69 -8.76
C GLY A 263 2.47 -20.42 -9.77
N THR A 264 3.21 -19.32 -9.63
CA THR A 264 4.30 -18.93 -10.54
C THR A 264 5.67 -19.40 -10.05
N ALA A 265 5.92 -20.71 -10.16
CA ALA A 265 7.30 -21.21 -10.18
C ALA A 265 7.97 -20.77 -11.52
N GLY A 266 8.88 -19.79 -11.47
CA GLY A 266 9.86 -19.65 -12.55
C GLY A 266 9.79 -18.42 -13.46
N LYS A 267 9.31 -17.26 -13.01
CA LYS A 267 9.64 -15.98 -13.65
C LYS A 267 10.54 -15.17 -12.71
N GLY A 268 11.68 -14.70 -13.24
CA GLY A 268 12.80 -14.13 -12.50
C GLY A 268 12.43 -13.07 -11.44
N GLU A 269 13.37 -12.79 -10.55
CA GLU A 269 13.24 -11.88 -9.42
C GLU A 269 12.47 -10.60 -9.77
N GLY A 270 11.30 -10.41 -9.14
CA GLY A 270 10.49 -9.19 -9.24
C GLY A 270 9.23 -9.24 -10.10
N ALA A 271 8.85 -10.39 -10.69
CA ALA A 271 7.66 -10.53 -11.55
C ALA A 271 6.69 -11.64 -11.11
N GLY A 272 6.74 -12.11 -9.85
CA GLY A 272 5.83 -13.12 -9.30
C GLY A 272 4.63 -12.50 -8.60
N ASP A 273 3.52 -13.26 -8.54
CA ASP A 273 2.39 -12.94 -7.68
C ASP A 273 2.81 -13.01 -6.20
N ASP A 274 2.07 -12.33 -5.31
CA ASP A 274 2.31 -12.37 -3.87
C ASP A 274 2.05 -13.79 -3.32
N VAL A 275 2.77 -14.16 -2.26
CA VAL A 275 2.41 -15.33 -1.44
C VAL A 275 1.49 -14.83 -0.34
N GLY A 276 0.26 -15.35 -0.31
CA GLY A 276 -0.72 -15.06 0.74
C GLY A 276 -0.30 -15.71 2.06
N ILE A 277 -0.18 -14.94 3.14
CA ILE A 277 0.13 -15.45 4.49
C ILE A 277 -0.78 -14.73 5.48
N VAL A 278 -1.81 -15.41 5.98
CA VAL A 278 -2.80 -14.81 6.89
C VAL A 278 -2.83 -15.58 8.21
N VAL A 279 -2.88 -14.84 9.32
CA VAL A 279 -3.05 -15.38 10.66
C VAL A 279 -4.47 -15.16 11.13
N ALA A 280 -5.13 -16.24 11.59
CA ALA A 280 -6.47 -16.13 12.16
C ALA A 280 -6.60 -17.02 13.41
N GLY A 281 -7.50 -16.61 14.33
CA GLY A 281 -7.77 -17.31 15.57
C GLY A 281 -9.27 -17.58 15.79
N LEU A 282 -9.58 -18.65 16.53
CA LEU A 282 -10.91 -18.94 17.05
C LEU A 282 -10.96 -18.47 18.50
N GLY A 283 -11.86 -17.55 18.83
CA GLY A 283 -12.08 -17.05 20.18
C GLY A 283 -12.88 -18.00 21.06
N VAL A 284 -12.78 -17.80 22.38
CA VAL A 284 -13.64 -18.48 23.36
C VAL A 284 -15.12 -18.12 23.20
N ASP A 285 -15.39 -16.99 22.53
CA ASP A 285 -16.72 -16.52 22.14
C ASP A 285 -17.31 -17.28 20.92
N GLY A 286 -16.55 -18.21 20.34
CA GLY A 286 -16.93 -18.97 19.16
C GLY A 286 -16.83 -18.20 17.85
N ARG A 287 -16.25 -17.00 17.85
CA ARG A 287 -16.03 -16.16 16.66
C ARG A 287 -14.61 -16.34 16.12
N TYR A 288 -14.45 -16.03 14.86
CA TYR A 288 -13.16 -16.04 14.18
C TYR A 288 -12.58 -14.62 14.15
N HIS A 289 -11.29 -14.50 14.39
CA HIS A 289 -10.56 -13.24 14.40
C HIS A 289 -9.41 -13.29 13.41
N VAL A 290 -9.44 -12.43 12.40
CA VAL A 290 -8.32 -12.25 11.45
C VAL A 290 -7.33 -11.32 12.12
N LEU A 291 -6.17 -11.87 12.50
CA LEU A 291 -5.21 -11.23 13.39
C LEU A 291 -4.16 -10.43 12.63
N ALA A 292 -3.64 -10.97 11.52
CA ALA A 292 -2.59 -10.33 10.73
C ALA A 292 -2.55 -10.80 9.28
N ASP A 293 -2.05 -9.94 8.41
CA ASP A 293 -1.65 -10.23 7.04
C ASP A 293 -0.14 -10.05 6.90
N HIS A 294 0.57 -11.16 6.74
CA HIS A 294 2.02 -11.23 6.53
C HIS A 294 2.40 -11.55 5.07
N SER A 295 1.45 -11.44 4.16
CA SER A 295 1.65 -11.74 2.73
C SER A 295 2.80 -10.93 2.14
N CYS A 296 3.52 -11.52 1.19
CA CYS A 296 4.76 -10.93 0.67
C CYS A 296 5.10 -11.44 -0.73
N ASN A 297 5.93 -10.65 -1.40
CA ASN A 297 6.57 -11.04 -2.67
C ASN A 297 8.05 -11.33 -2.39
N LEU A 298 8.35 -12.53 -1.93
CA LEU A 298 9.70 -12.97 -1.55
C LEU A 298 10.05 -14.29 -2.23
N SER A 299 11.35 -14.61 -2.26
CA SER A 299 11.83 -15.93 -2.67
C SER A 299 11.27 -17.05 -1.78
N PRO A 300 11.28 -18.32 -2.21
CA PRO A 300 10.81 -19.44 -1.40
C PRO A 300 11.38 -19.46 0.02
N ALA A 301 12.68 -19.26 0.19
CA ALA A 301 13.30 -19.16 1.52
C ALA A 301 12.81 -17.93 2.32
N GLY A 302 12.50 -16.83 1.64
CA GLY A 302 12.01 -15.59 2.25
C GLY A 302 10.58 -15.73 2.80
N TRP A 303 9.64 -16.16 1.97
CA TRP A 303 8.26 -16.33 2.44
C TRP A 303 8.12 -17.49 3.44
N GLY A 304 8.90 -18.56 3.28
CA GLY A 304 8.92 -19.67 4.24
C GLY A 304 9.35 -19.21 5.63
N ARG A 305 10.40 -18.37 5.70
CA ARG A 305 10.84 -17.76 6.96
C ARG A 305 9.76 -16.88 7.56
N ARG A 306 9.13 -16.01 6.74
CA ARG A 306 8.04 -15.12 7.19
C ARG A 306 6.85 -15.90 7.74
N ALA A 307 6.45 -17.01 7.11
CA ALA A 307 5.36 -17.87 7.60
C ALA A 307 5.70 -18.53 8.95
N VAL A 308 6.96 -19.01 9.11
CA VAL A 308 7.43 -19.60 10.37
C VAL A 308 7.57 -18.53 11.46
N ASP A 309 8.03 -17.33 11.12
CA ASP A 309 8.11 -16.21 12.08
C ASP A 309 6.70 -15.80 12.55
N ALA A 310 5.73 -15.68 11.65
CA ALA A 310 4.33 -15.46 12.01
C ALA A 310 3.76 -16.59 12.90
N TYR A 311 4.08 -17.84 12.62
CA TYR A 311 3.70 -18.98 13.46
C TYR A 311 4.23 -18.83 14.90
N ARG A 312 5.47 -18.41 15.06
CA ARG A 312 6.12 -18.23 16.38
C ARG A 312 5.58 -16.99 17.10
N GLU A 313 5.48 -15.87 16.38
CA GLU A 313 4.99 -14.59 16.92
C GLU A 313 3.59 -14.74 17.53
N TRP A 314 2.69 -15.39 16.82
CA TRP A 314 1.30 -15.56 17.26
C TRP A 314 1.10 -16.83 18.09
N GLY A 315 2.13 -17.62 18.37
CA GLY A 315 2.01 -18.89 19.06
C GLY A 315 0.99 -19.82 18.39
N ALA A 316 0.94 -19.84 17.07
CA ALA A 316 -0.06 -20.60 16.33
C ALA A 316 0.02 -22.11 16.58
N ASP A 317 -1.07 -22.84 16.34
CA ASP A 317 -1.11 -24.30 16.51
C ASP A 317 -0.50 -25.04 15.34
N ARG A 318 -0.60 -24.44 14.14
CA ARG A 318 -0.04 -25.00 12.91
C ARG A 318 0.01 -24.00 11.77
N ILE A 319 0.79 -24.39 10.75
CA ILE A 319 0.70 -23.77 9.42
C ILE A 319 -0.15 -24.68 8.54
N VAL A 320 -1.12 -24.10 7.81
CA VAL A 320 -1.88 -24.76 6.76
C VAL A 320 -1.51 -24.16 5.41
N ALA A 321 -1.34 -24.96 4.37
CA ALA A 321 -1.01 -24.44 3.05
C ALA A 321 -1.68 -25.21 1.92
N GLU A 322 -2.11 -24.47 0.87
CA GLU A 322 -2.60 -25.08 -0.36
C GLU A 322 -1.45 -25.76 -1.12
N THR A 323 -1.70 -26.96 -1.63
CA THR A 323 -0.67 -27.80 -2.25
C THR A 323 -1.03 -28.26 -3.67
N ASN A 324 -2.00 -27.64 -4.32
CA ASN A 324 -2.42 -28.01 -5.68
C ASN A 324 -1.33 -27.78 -6.73
N PHE A 325 -0.49 -26.76 -6.54
CA PHE A 325 0.66 -26.46 -7.39
C PHE A 325 1.93 -26.46 -6.55
N GLY A 326 2.77 -27.49 -6.73
CA GLY A 326 4.06 -27.57 -6.03
C GLY A 326 4.00 -27.95 -4.55
N GLY A 327 3.01 -28.69 -4.09
CA GLY A 327 2.76 -28.99 -2.68
C GLY A 327 3.94 -29.57 -1.92
N ALA A 328 4.72 -30.46 -2.53
CA ALA A 328 5.97 -30.99 -1.93
C ALA A 328 6.97 -29.86 -1.68
N MET A 329 7.03 -28.85 -2.56
CA MET A 329 7.90 -27.67 -2.40
C MET A 329 7.46 -26.82 -1.20
N VAL A 330 6.17 -26.53 -1.06
CA VAL A 330 5.66 -25.69 0.05
C VAL A 330 5.98 -26.31 1.40
N LYS A 331 5.72 -27.58 1.57
CA LYS A 331 6.07 -28.34 2.77
C LYS A 331 7.58 -28.34 3.00
N HIS A 332 8.36 -28.56 1.95
CA HIS A 332 9.82 -28.55 2.03
C HIS A 332 10.34 -27.20 2.48
N VAL A 333 9.83 -26.10 1.91
CA VAL A 333 10.22 -24.73 2.27
C VAL A 333 9.95 -24.46 3.76
N ILE A 334 8.75 -24.75 4.26
CA ILE A 334 8.43 -24.55 5.69
C ILE A 334 9.32 -25.43 6.58
N LYS A 335 9.47 -26.71 6.24
CA LYS A 335 10.26 -27.66 7.05
C LYS A 335 11.75 -27.42 6.98
N SER A 336 12.27 -26.79 5.93
CA SER A 336 13.67 -26.38 5.85
C SER A 336 14.00 -25.19 6.78
N VAL A 337 13.03 -24.35 7.09
CA VAL A 337 13.18 -23.27 8.07
C VAL A 337 13.08 -23.83 9.50
N ASP A 338 12.07 -24.66 9.76
CA ASP A 338 11.85 -25.29 11.05
C ASP A 338 11.10 -26.62 10.90
N ALA A 339 11.81 -27.73 11.09
CA ALA A 339 11.27 -29.08 10.96
C ALA A 339 10.20 -29.39 12.02
N SER A 340 10.17 -28.69 13.15
CA SER A 340 9.25 -28.94 14.26
C SER A 340 7.85 -28.36 14.05
N VAL A 341 7.69 -27.35 13.18
CA VAL A 341 6.42 -26.65 12.95
C VAL A 341 5.33 -27.63 12.51
N PRO A 342 4.20 -27.73 13.22
CA PRO A 342 3.05 -28.53 12.76
C PRO A 342 2.50 -28.00 11.44
N PHE A 343 2.50 -28.84 10.40
CA PHE A 343 2.11 -28.48 9.05
C PHE A 343 0.97 -29.35 8.55
N LYS A 344 -0.03 -28.71 7.95
CA LYS A 344 -1.16 -29.41 7.32
C LYS A 344 -1.29 -28.99 5.86
N GLU A 345 -1.28 -29.96 4.97
CA GLU A 345 -1.58 -29.77 3.56
C GLU A 345 -3.10 -29.66 3.35
N VAL A 346 -3.54 -28.70 2.57
CA VAL A 346 -4.92 -28.57 2.12
C VAL A 346 -4.95 -28.58 0.59
N LYS A 347 -5.98 -29.24 0.04
CA LYS A 347 -6.16 -29.34 -1.41
C LYS A 347 -7.48 -28.69 -1.82
N ALA A 348 -7.40 -27.79 -2.80
CA ALA A 348 -8.59 -27.21 -3.39
C ALA A 348 -9.32 -28.26 -4.23
N SER A 349 -10.51 -28.64 -3.80
CA SER A 349 -11.44 -29.49 -4.55
C SER A 349 -12.50 -28.68 -5.32
N ARG A 350 -12.59 -27.36 -5.06
CA ARG A 350 -13.54 -26.43 -5.66
C ARG A 350 -12.81 -25.16 -6.10
N GLY A 351 -13.39 -24.41 -7.04
CA GLY A 351 -12.87 -23.11 -7.47
C GLY A 351 -12.79 -22.09 -6.31
N LYS A 352 -11.96 -21.06 -6.48
CA LYS A 352 -11.70 -20.01 -5.47
C LYS A 352 -13.01 -19.39 -4.94
N ILE A 353 -13.93 -19.04 -5.83
CA ILE A 353 -15.22 -18.42 -5.44
C ILE A 353 -16.09 -19.37 -4.62
N ALA A 354 -16.24 -20.62 -5.05
CA ALA A 354 -17.04 -21.60 -4.33
C ALA A 354 -16.49 -21.96 -2.93
N ARG A 355 -15.21 -21.67 -2.67
CA ARG A 355 -14.60 -21.76 -1.33
C ARG A 355 -14.82 -20.48 -0.51
N ALA A 356 -14.83 -19.34 -1.18
CA ALA A 356 -14.99 -18.03 -0.58
C ALA A 356 -16.43 -17.74 -0.11
N GLU A 357 -17.44 -18.18 -0.86
CA GLU A 357 -18.87 -17.96 -0.55
C GLU A 357 -19.28 -18.42 0.86
N PRO A 358 -18.94 -19.63 1.34
CA PRO A 358 -19.29 -20.02 2.71
C PRO A 358 -18.60 -19.14 3.77
N ILE A 359 -17.43 -18.62 3.47
CA ILE A 359 -16.71 -17.73 4.38
C ILE A 359 -17.33 -16.34 4.39
N SER A 360 -17.75 -15.82 3.23
CA SER A 360 -18.47 -14.52 3.18
C SER A 360 -19.76 -14.57 3.98
N ALA A 361 -20.49 -15.68 3.96
CA ALA A 361 -21.69 -15.87 4.79
C ALA A 361 -21.37 -15.76 6.30
N LEU A 362 -20.22 -16.26 6.78
CA LEU A 362 -19.81 -16.09 8.17
C LEU A 362 -19.56 -14.62 8.54
N TYR A 363 -19.09 -13.82 7.59
CA TYR A 363 -18.96 -12.36 7.79
C TYR A 363 -20.32 -11.69 7.88
N GLU A 364 -21.27 -12.04 7.01
CA GLU A 364 -22.64 -11.50 7.05
C GLU A 364 -23.34 -11.85 8.38
N GLU A 365 -23.11 -13.05 8.90
CA GLU A 365 -23.59 -13.48 10.21
C GLU A 365 -22.86 -12.82 11.39
N GLY A 366 -21.85 -12.00 11.14
CA GLY A 366 -21.06 -11.33 12.18
C GLY A 366 -20.15 -12.30 12.96
N LYS A 367 -19.85 -13.47 12.42
CA LYS A 367 -19.00 -14.49 13.06
C LYS A 367 -17.51 -14.26 12.83
N VAL A 368 -17.12 -13.37 11.94
CA VAL A 368 -15.72 -13.05 11.66
C VAL A 368 -15.45 -11.58 11.95
N SER A 369 -14.35 -11.29 12.63
CA SER A 369 -13.88 -9.92 12.92
C SER A 369 -12.46 -9.73 12.40
N HIS A 370 -12.16 -8.60 11.80
CA HIS A 370 -10.78 -8.17 11.56
C HIS A 370 -10.25 -7.44 12.78
N VAL A 371 -9.03 -7.75 13.17
CA VAL A 371 -8.32 -7.07 14.26
C VAL A 371 -7.48 -5.94 13.67
N GLY A 372 -7.93 -4.71 13.84
CA GLY A 372 -7.35 -3.57 13.13
C GLY A 372 -7.74 -3.55 11.66
N ILE A 373 -7.00 -2.80 10.85
CA ILE A 373 -7.20 -2.69 9.39
C ILE A 373 -6.10 -3.49 8.69
N LEU A 374 -6.50 -4.30 7.72
CA LEU A 374 -5.63 -5.14 6.88
C LEU A 374 -5.83 -4.74 5.41
N PRO A 375 -5.28 -3.60 4.97
CA PRO A 375 -5.72 -2.91 3.75
C PRO A 375 -5.62 -3.77 2.50
N ASP A 376 -4.45 -4.38 2.27
CA ASP A 376 -4.19 -5.14 1.05
C ASP A 376 -5.02 -6.44 0.98
N LEU A 377 -5.26 -7.09 2.13
CA LEU A 377 -6.15 -8.24 2.23
C LEU A 377 -7.60 -7.82 1.96
N GLU A 378 -8.06 -6.76 2.60
CA GLU A 378 -9.43 -6.25 2.49
C GLU A 378 -9.73 -5.78 1.06
N ASP A 379 -8.76 -5.16 0.38
CA ASP A 379 -8.88 -4.76 -1.03
C ASP A 379 -9.08 -5.99 -1.94
N GLN A 380 -8.31 -7.07 -1.72
CA GLN A 380 -8.50 -8.32 -2.46
C GLN A 380 -9.87 -8.96 -2.17
N MET A 381 -10.29 -9.01 -0.90
CA MET A 381 -11.60 -9.54 -0.52
C MET A 381 -12.74 -8.79 -1.21
N CYS A 382 -12.71 -7.44 -1.17
CA CYS A 382 -13.74 -6.60 -1.80
C CYS A 382 -13.72 -6.65 -3.33
N ALA A 383 -12.69 -7.23 -3.95
CA ALA A 383 -12.61 -7.46 -5.39
C ALA A 383 -13.06 -8.88 -5.80
N MET A 384 -13.46 -9.74 -4.86
CA MET A 384 -14.00 -11.07 -5.15
C MET A 384 -15.51 -11.00 -5.39
N THR A 385 -15.98 -11.49 -6.54
CA THR A 385 -17.39 -11.52 -6.93
C THR A 385 -17.82 -12.95 -7.24
N PRO A 386 -19.13 -13.26 -7.28
CA PRO A 386 -19.62 -14.57 -7.73
C PRO A 386 -19.13 -14.97 -9.13
N SER A 387 -18.82 -13.98 -9.99
CA SER A 387 -18.29 -14.22 -11.34
C SER A 387 -16.76 -14.38 -11.39
N GLY A 388 -16.05 -14.15 -10.30
CA GLY A 388 -14.59 -14.24 -10.23
C GLY A 388 -13.94 -13.08 -9.50
N PHE A 389 -12.60 -13.10 -9.45
CA PHE A 389 -11.79 -12.01 -8.93
C PHE A 389 -11.58 -10.95 -10.01
N ILE A 390 -11.85 -9.69 -9.69
CA ILE A 390 -11.76 -8.56 -10.63
C ILE A 390 -10.59 -7.62 -10.33
N GLY A 391 -9.76 -7.96 -9.33
CA GLY A 391 -8.53 -7.25 -9.00
C GLY A 391 -7.38 -7.54 -9.98
N GLU A 392 -6.22 -6.96 -9.74
CA GLU A 392 -4.99 -7.26 -10.49
C GLU A 392 -4.29 -8.49 -9.89
N GLY A 393 -3.76 -9.38 -10.73
CA GLY A 393 -3.04 -10.60 -10.31
C GLY A 393 -3.95 -11.69 -9.75
N SER A 394 -3.48 -12.41 -8.74
CA SER A 394 -4.19 -13.47 -8.02
C SER A 394 -4.63 -12.98 -6.62
N PRO A 395 -5.79 -13.41 -6.11
CA PRO A 395 -6.27 -13.04 -4.77
C PRO A 395 -5.62 -13.88 -3.66
N ASP A 396 -4.30 -14.02 -3.66
CA ASP A 396 -3.56 -14.96 -2.80
C ASP A 396 -3.76 -14.67 -1.30
N ARG A 397 -3.90 -13.38 -0.92
CA ARG A 397 -4.23 -12.98 0.47
C ARG A 397 -5.63 -13.44 0.87
N ALA A 398 -6.62 -13.21 0.00
CA ALA A 398 -8.00 -13.61 0.25
C ALA A 398 -8.13 -15.14 0.25
N ASP A 399 -7.41 -15.86 -0.62
CA ASP A 399 -7.38 -17.33 -0.61
C ASP A 399 -6.74 -17.87 0.68
N ALA A 400 -5.64 -17.28 1.16
CA ALA A 400 -5.03 -17.64 2.45
C ALA A 400 -6.01 -17.40 3.61
N LEU A 401 -6.76 -16.28 3.63
CA LEU A 401 -7.81 -16.04 4.61
C LEU A 401 -8.89 -17.14 4.57
N VAL A 402 -9.38 -17.48 3.37
CA VAL A 402 -10.39 -18.53 3.18
C VAL A 402 -9.90 -19.86 3.76
N TRP A 403 -8.64 -20.22 3.54
CA TRP A 403 -8.04 -21.42 4.13
C TRP A 403 -7.92 -21.33 5.65
N ALA A 404 -7.54 -20.17 6.20
CA ALA A 404 -7.43 -19.99 7.65
C ALA A 404 -8.78 -20.21 8.35
N ILE A 405 -9.84 -19.55 7.88
CA ILE A 405 -11.17 -19.67 8.47
C ILE A 405 -11.75 -21.08 8.23
N THR A 406 -11.53 -21.68 7.07
CA THR A 406 -11.94 -23.06 6.77
C THR A 406 -11.29 -24.05 7.75
N GLU A 407 -10.00 -23.91 8.04
CA GLU A 407 -9.30 -24.77 9.01
C GLU A 407 -9.83 -24.59 10.43
N LEU A 408 -10.14 -23.35 10.84
CA LEU A 408 -10.69 -23.06 12.17
C LEU A 408 -12.14 -23.54 12.32
N SER A 409 -12.94 -23.54 11.25
CA SER A 409 -14.34 -24.00 11.25
C SER A 409 -14.48 -25.53 11.26
N GLY A 410 -13.41 -26.26 10.95
CA GLY A 410 -13.38 -27.71 10.99
C GLY A 410 -13.56 -28.24 12.41
N LYS A 411 -14.42 -29.28 12.61
CA LYS A 411 -14.62 -29.91 13.93
C LYS A 411 -13.31 -30.46 14.47
N THR A 412 -12.78 -29.86 15.54
CA THR A 412 -11.60 -30.37 16.26
C THR A 412 -12.02 -31.21 17.46
N ARG A 413 -11.48 -32.41 17.57
CA ARG A 413 -11.69 -33.39 18.68
C ARG A 413 -10.68 -33.19 19.83
N ARG A 414 -10.12 -31.97 20.09
CA ARG A 414 -9.21 -31.74 21.22
C ARG A 414 -9.77 -30.62 22.09
N GLU A 415 -9.69 -30.83 23.40
CA GLU A 415 -9.98 -29.78 24.38
C GLU A 415 -9.01 -28.59 24.14
N PRO A 416 -9.53 -27.39 23.94
CA PRO A 416 -8.69 -26.23 23.63
C PRO A 416 -8.02 -25.70 24.90
N GLY A 417 -6.71 -25.45 24.82
CA GLY A 417 -6.02 -24.61 25.80
C GLY A 417 -6.33 -23.14 25.51
N VAL A 418 -6.74 -22.38 26.53
CA VAL A 418 -7.03 -20.94 26.41
C VAL A 418 -5.72 -20.17 26.35
N ARG A 419 -5.61 -19.21 25.41
CA ARG A 419 -4.45 -18.31 25.26
C ARG A 419 -4.89 -16.86 25.38
N ARG A 420 -4.10 -16.07 26.11
CA ARG A 420 -4.23 -14.61 26.19
C ARG A 420 -3.20 -13.97 25.27
N LEU A 421 -3.61 -12.97 24.50
CA LEU A 421 -2.76 -12.14 23.67
C LEU A 421 -2.18 -10.97 24.45
#